data_772238e062190e0229406addd2365278
#
_entry.id   772238e062190e0229406addd2365278
#
_cell.length_a   1.000
_cell.length_b   1.000
_cell.length_c   1.000
_cell.angle_alpha   90.00
_cell.angle_beta   90.00
_cell.angle_gamma   90.00
#
_symmetry.space_group_name_H-M   'P 1'
#
loop_
_entity.id
_entity.type
_entity.pdbx_description
1 polymer ?
#
loop_
_entity_poly.entity_id
_entity_poly.type
_entity_poly.pdbx_seq_one_letter_code
_entity_poly.pdbx_strand_id
1 'polypeptide(L)'
;IDLDVCKRVVIRGCSIAVEDDAVCIKGGKGPTAHKSPENGIVEDILIENCTFGHAHGTLTMGSEAIHARNITMRNCTVNNNCALLRLKMRLDTYQIYENITIENITGRIGNVISMRPWTQFFNLEGTGEAPFGIVRNITISNVNVEANNFGGMNGNPNDIVSDVVFKDMNITTKDPAFKGNYKGIKFENVTVNNVSKEK
;
A
#
# COMPACT_ATOMS: atom_id res chain seq x y z
N ILE A 1 -9.40 -3.89 -10.15
CA ILE A 1 -8.87 -5.25 -10.40
C ILE A 1 -8.54 -5.86 -9.06
N ASP A 2 -9.27 -6.90 -8.65
CA ASP A 2 -8.97 -7.66 -7.44
C ASP A 2 -8.16 -8.91 -7.80
N LEU A 3 -6.96 -9.03 -7.23
CA LEU A 3 -6.08 -10.18 -7.37
C LEU A 3 -6.26 -11.06 -6.14
N ASP A 4 -7.10 -12.07 -6.25
CA ASP A 4 -7.43 -12.99 -5.16
C ASP A 4 -6.70 -14.32 -5.36
N VAL A 5 -5.79 -14.65 -4.44
CA VAL A 5 -4.92 -15.85 -4.46
C VAL A 5 -4.20 -16.06 -5.82
N CYS A 6 -3.86 -14.96 -6.48
CA CYS A 6 -3.24 -14.98 -7.81
C CYS A 6 -1.70 -15.02 -7.73
N LYS A 7 -1.10 -15.65 -8.73
CA LYS A 7 0.36 -15.70 -8.88
C LYS A 7 0.79 -15.43 -10.32
N ARG A 8 1.93 -14.78 -10.49
CA ARG A 8 2.54 -14.47 -11.79
C ARG A 8 1.60 -13.69 -12.72
N VAL A 9 1.08 -12.56 -12.20
CA VAL A 9 0.17 -11.68 -12.94
C VAL A 9 0.91 -10.47 -13.47
N VAL A 10 0.63 -10.11 -14.70
CA VAL A 10 1.12 -8.87 -15.34
C VAL A 10 -0.08 -7.99 -15.71
N ILE A 11 -0.08 -6.76 -15.19
CA ILE A 11 -0.99 -5.68 -15.58
C ILE A 11 -0.15 -4.64 -16.31
N ARG A 12 -0.36 -4.48 -17.60
CA ARG A 12 0.50 -3.64 -18.44
C ARG A 12 -0.29 -2.78 -19.41
N GLY A 13 0.10 -1.50 -19.52
CA GLY A 13 -0.47 -0.60 -20.53
C GLY A 13 -1.95 -0.28 -20.32
N CYS A 14 -2.44 -0.42 -19.10
CA CYS A 14 -3.85 -0.21 -18.78
C CYS A 14 -4.13 1.23 -18.35
N SER A 15 -5.34 1.71 -18.66
CA SER A 15 -5.92 2.91 -18.05
C SER A 15 -7.02 2.48 -17.09
N ILE A 16 -6.87 2.79 -15.80
CA ILE A 16 -7.76 2.31 -14.74
C ILE A 16 -8.32 3.49 -13.96
N ALA A 17 -9.66 3.61 -13.96
CA ALA A 17 -10.39 4.57 -13.12
C ALA A 17 -11.66 3.87 -12.62
N VAL A 18 -11.87 3.87 -11.30
CA VAL A 18 -12.92 3.08 -10.63
C VAL A 18 -13.41 3.79 -9.38
N GLU A 19 -14.58 3.39 -8.87
CA GLU A 19 -15.16 3.94 -7.64
C GLU A 19 -14.65 3.23 -6.36
N ASP A 20 -13.73 2.28 -6.47
CA ASP A 20 -13.09 1.58 -5.35
C ASP A 20 -11.56 1.55 -5.57
N ASP A 21 -10.83 0.60 -4.99
CA ASP A 21 -9.38 0.47 -5.17
C ASP A 21 -9.05 0.04 -6.62
N ALA A 22 -8.04 0.64 -7.24
CA ALA A 22 -7.71 0.39 -8.65
C ALA A 22 -7.11 -1.02 -8.85
N VAL A 23 -6.04 -1.34 -8.13
CA VAL A 23 -5.49 -2.69 -8.03
C VAL A 23 -5.46 -3.10 -6.57
N CYS A 24 -6.12 -4.18 -6.25
CA CYS A 24 -6.30 -4.65 -4.88
C CYS A 24 -5.82 -6.10 -4.73
N ILE A 25 -5.06 -6.34 -3.66
CA ILE A 25 -4.55 -7.67 -3.33
C ILE A 25 -5.46 -8.30 -2.28
N LYS A 26 -5.94 -9.50 -2.57
CA LYS A 26 -6.87 -10.28 -1.74
C LYS A 26 -6.30 -11.66 -1.43
N GLY A 27 -6.98 -12.48 -0.61
CA GLY A 27 -6.53 -13.84 -0.29
C GLY A 27 -6.94 -14.36 1.09
N GLY A 28 -8.04 -13.84 1.62
CA GLY A 28 -8.66 -14.34 2.86
C GLY A 28 -8.63 -13.38 4.04
N LYS A 29 -9.52 -13.62 5.01
CA LYS A 29 -9.65 -12.86 6.25
C LYS A 29 -10.07 -13.75 7.40
N GLY A 30 -9.88 -13.24 8.61
CA GLY A 30 -10.24 -13.89 9.87
C GLY A 30 -9.04 -14.47 10.61
N PRO A 31 -9.20 -14.79 11.89
CA PRO A 31 -8.07 -15.15 12.76
C PRO A 31 -7.41 -16.47 12.38
N THR A 32 -8.15 -17.37 11.74
CA THR A 32 -7.67 -18.68 11.28
C THR A 32 -7.46 -18.76 9.77
N ALA A 33 -7.64 -17.66 9.05
CA ALA A 33 -7.57 -17.63 7.59
C ALA A 33 -6.26 -18.19 7.02
N HIS A 34 -5.14 -17.96 7.72
CA HIS A 34 -3.82 -18.50 7.34
C HIS A 34 -3.70 -20.03 7.43
N LYS A 35 -4.66 -20.70 8.09
CA LYS A 35 -4.73 -22.18 8.22
C LYS A 35 -5.64 -22.80 7.15
N SER A 36 -6.41 -21.99 6.44
CA SER A 36 -7.38 -22.48 5.45
C SER A 36 -6.74 -22.71 4.08
N PRO A 37 -6.93 -23.88 3.47
CA PRO A 37 -6.31 -24.21 2.16
C PRO A 37 -6.87 -23.38 0.99
N GLU A 38 -8.06 -22.79 1.14
CA GLU A 38 -8.66 -21.92 0.12
C GLU A 38 -7.97 -20.56 0.07
N ASN A 39 -7.38 -20.13 1.17
CA ASN A 39 -6.65 -18.88 1.24
C ASN A 39 -5.19 -19.09 0.81
N GLY A 40 -4.57 -18.04 0.31
CA GLY A 40 -3.24 -18.23 -0.20
C GLY A 40 -2.43 -16.95 -0.35
N ILE A 41 -1.24 -17.14 -0.88
CA ILE A 41 -0.31 -16.06 -1.16
C ILE A 41 -0.62 -15.48 -2.51
N VAL A 42 -0.67 -14.15 -2.58
CA VAL A 42 -0.59 -13.41 -3.85
C VAL A 42 0.87 -13.04 -4.07
N GLU A 43 1.45 -13.52 -5.16
CA GLU A 43 2.88 -13.34 -5.40
C GLU A 43 3.24 -13.14 -6.86
N ASP A 44 4.39 -12.51 -7.07
CA ASP A 44 4.97 -12.27 -8.40
C ASP A 44 4.02 -11.44 -9.30
N ILE A 45 3.66 -10.26 -8.81
CA ILE A 45 2.77 -9.33 -9.51
C ILE A 45 3.58 -8.19 -10.12
N LEU A 46 3.41 -7.95 -11.41
CA LEU A 46 3.98 -6.83 -12.12
C LEU A 46 2.89 -5.91 -12.65
N ILE A 47 2.93 -4.64 -12.24
CA ILE A 47 2.06 -3.57 -12.72
C ILE A 47 2.97 -2.55 -13.40
N GLU A 48 2.83 -2.35 -14.71
CA GLU A 48 3.74 -1.45 -15.41
C GLU A 48 3.11 -0.69 -16.58
N ASN A 49 3.65 0.51 -16.82
CA ASN A 49 3.22 1.35 -17.94
C ASN A 49 1.70 1.63 -17.93
N CYS A 50 1.13 1.80 -16.74
CA CYS A 50 -0.29 2.04 -16.53
C CYS A 50 -0.57 3.50 -16.18
N THR A 51 -1.79 3.94 -16.48
CA THR A 51 -2.33 5.23 -16.04
C THR A 51 -3.48 5.00 -15.07
N PHE A 52 -3.40 5.62 -13.90
CA PHE A 52 -4.42 5.51 -12.86
C PHE A 52 -5.18 6.83 -12.72
N GLY A 53 -6.49 6.78 -12.89
CA GLY A 53 -7.43 7.87 -12.64
C GLY A 53 -8.07 7.76 -11.26
N HIS A 54 -9.34 8.17 -11.16
CA HIS A 54 -10.10 8.11 -9.90
C HIS A 54 -10.10 6.71 -9.29
N ALA A 55 -9.84 6.63 -7.97
CA ALA A 55 -9.87 5.40 -7.19
C ALA A 55 -9.83 5.71 -5.70
N HIS A 56 -10.07 4.71 -4.82
CA HIS A 56 -9.87 4.82 -3.37
C HIS A 56 -8.42 4.49 -2.94
N GLY A 57 -7.68 3.73 -3.73
CA GLY A 57 -6.26 3.42 -3.58
C GLY A 57 -5.68 3.00 -4.92
N THR A 58 -4.44 3.38 -5.22
CA THR A 58 -3.80 3.00 -6.50
C THR A 58 -3.36 1.53 -6.45
N LEU A 59 -2.49 1.18 -5.51
CA LEU A 59 -2.15 -0.19 -5.15
C LEU A 59 -2.58 -0.41 -3.69
N THR A 60 -3.52 -1.31 -3.46
CA THR A 60 -4.07 -1.58 -2.13
C THR A 60 -3.77 -3.01 -1.69
N MET A 61 -3.19 -3.15 -0.51
CA MET A 61 -3.03 -4.42 0.18
C MET A 61 -4.21 -4.63 1.12
N GLY A 62 -5.00 -5.66 0.84
CA GLY A 62 -6.14 -6.01 1.68
C GLY A 62 -7.44 -5.27 1.33
N SER A 63 -8.35 -5.21 2.28
CA SER A 63 -8.21 -5.69 3.67
C SER A 63 -8.16 -7.21 3.81
N GLU A 64 -8.87 -7.97 2.99
CA GLU A 64 -8.95 -9.43 3.03
C GLU A 64 -7.75 -10.05 2.30
N ALA A 65 -6.55 -9.97 2.88
CA ALA A 65 -5.34 -10.59 2.33
C ALA A 65 -4.46 -11.09 3.47
N ILE A 66 -4.09 -12.35 3.45
CA ILE A 66 -3.23 -12.95 4.47
C ILE A 66 -1.74 -12.83 4.14
N HIS A 67 -1.37 -12.93 2.86
CA HIS A 67 0.03 -12.81 2.46
C HIS A 67 0.16 -12.29 1.03
N ALA A 68 0.93 -11.24 0.86
CA ALA A 68 1.27 -10.66 -0.43
C ALA A 68 2.78 -10.41 -0.51
N ARG A 69 3.43 -10.87 -1.60
CA ARG A 69 4.86 -10.68 -1.78
C ARG A 69 5.30 -10.54 -3.23
N ASN A 70 6.51 -10.01 -3.43
CA ASN A 70 7.13 -9.84 -4.74
C ASN A 70 6.21 -9.04 -5.70
N ILE A 71 5.82 -7.85 -5.28
CA ILE A 71 4.93 -6.99 -6.05
C ILE A 71 5.73 -5.80 -6.55
N THR A 72 5.73 -5.60 -7.85
CA THR A 72 6.37 -4.46 -8.49
C THR A 72 5.35 -3.61 -9.23
N MET A 73 5.33 -2.31 -8.94
CA MET A 73 4.60 -1.30 -9.71
C MET A 73 5.60 -0.29 -10.26
N ARG A 74 5.64 -0.11 -11.59
CA ARG A 74 6.63 0.77 -12.19
C ARG A 74 6.17 1.49 -13.45
N ASN A 75 6.85 2.62 -13.72
CA ASN A 75 6.62 3.40 -14.96
C ASN A 75 5.14 3.79 -15.11
N CYS A 76 4.52 4.25 -14.05
CA CYS A 76 3.09 4.56 -14.04
C CYS A 76 2.85 6.05 -13.83
N THR A 77 1.75 6.53 -14.41
CA THR A 77 1.22 7.87 -14.16
C THR A 77 -0.02 7.75 -13.28
N VAL A 78 -0.07 8.53 -12.20
CA VAL A 78 -1.20 8.51 -11.27
C VAL A 78 -1.84 9.90 -11.24
N ASN A 79 -3.14 9.98 -11.48
CA ASN A 79 -3.91 11.22 -11.46
C ASN A 79 -5.17 11.03 -10.59
N ASN A 80 -4.97 10.89 -9.29
CA ASN A 80 -6.05 10.72 -8.32
C ASN A 80 -5.77 11.47 -7.00
N ASN A 81 -6.66 11.33 -6.03
CA ASN A 81 -6.52 11.92 -4.70
C ASN A 81 -6.40 10.86 -3.60
N CYS A 82 -6.00 9.64 -3.93
CA CYS A 82 -5.84 8.53 -2.99
C CYS A 82 -4.37 8.17 -2.74
N ALA A 83 -4.13 7.18 -1.90
CA ALA A 83 -2.79 6.69 -1.64
C ALA A 83 -2.19 5.98 -2.87
N LEU A 84 -0.90 6.22 -3.13
CA LEU A 84 -0.13 5.42 -4.08
C LEU A 84 -0.01 3.98 -3.59
N LEU A 85 0.41 3.79 -2.32
CA LEU A 85 0.36 2.49 -1.63
C LEU A 85 -0.55 2.57 -0.41
N ARG A 86 -1.56 1.72 -0.37
CA ARG A 86 -2.53 1.63 0.73
C ARG A 86 -2.44 0.27 1.41
N LEU A 87 -2.17 0.26 2.71
CA LEU A 87 -2.07 -0.94 3.53
C LEU A 87 -3.22 -0.95 4.54
N LYS A 88 -4.18 -1.84 4.35
CA LYS A 88 -5.34 -2.02 5.23
C LYS A 88 -5.03 -3.12 6.23
N MET A 89 -4.66 -2.74 7.46
CA MET A 89 -4.20 -3.68 8.50
C MET A 89 -5.36 -4.14 9.38
N ARG A 90 -5.75 -5.40 9.26
CA ARG A 90 -6.87 -5.97 10.04
C ARG A 90 -6.43 -6.40 11.43
N LEU A 91 -7.30 -6.17 12.41
CA LEU A 91 -7.11 -6.63 13.79
C LEU A 91 -7.47 -8.12 13.99
N ASP A 92 -8.18 -8.71 13.03
CA ASP A 92 -8.69 -10.08 13.10
C ASP A 92 -8.02 -11.03 12.11
N THR A 93 -6.91 -10.63 11.48
CA THR A 93 -6.28 -11.42 10.42
C THR A 93 -4.76 -11.30 10.53
N TYR A 94 -4.05 -12.42 10.52
CA TYR A 94 -2.61 -12.42 10.29
C TYR A 94 -2.32 -11.99 8.87
N GLN A 95 -1.55 -10.92 8.70
CA GLN A 95 -1.25 -10.34 7.41
C GLN A 95 0.26 -10.17 7.22
N ILE A 96 0.78 -10.58 6.07
CA ILE A 96 2.19 -10.37 5.71
C ILE A 96 2.22 -9.67 4.36
N TYR A 97 2.79 -8.46 4.33
CA TYR A 97 3.03 -7.69 3.10
C TYR A 97 4.52 -7.42 2.97
N GLU A 98 5.16 -8.04 1.98
CA GLU A 98 6.62 -8.01 1.87
C GLU A 98 7.13 -7.94 0.43
N ASN A 99 8.36 -7.46 0.27
CA ASN A 99 9.04 -7.36 -1.02
C ASN A 99 8.19 -6.58 -2.04
N ILE A 100 7.84 -5.35 -1.70
CA ILE A 100 7.03 -4.47 -2.55
C ILE A 100 7.92 -3.36 -3.08
N THR A 101 7.98 -3.23 -4.40
CA THR A 101 8.73 -2.17 -5.07
C THR A 101 7.78 -1.29 -5.88
N ILE A 102 7.83 0.02 -5.63
CA ILE A 102 7.12 1.02 -6.43
C ILE A 102 8.15 2.00 -6.96
N GLU A 103 8.25 2.14 -8.28
CA GLU A 103 9.28 2.97 -8.88
C GLU A 103 8.84 3.71 -10.14
N ASN A 104 9.47 4.84 -10.42
CA ASN A 104 9.21 5.64 -11.63
C ASN A 104 7.75 6.07 -11.72
N ILE A 105 7.28 6.78 -10.72
CA ILE A 105 5.89 7.26 -10.63
C ILE A 105 5.84 8.77 -10.83
N THR A 106 4.92 9.22 -11.66
CA THR A 106 4.65 10.64 -11.92
C THR A 106 3.19 10.99 -11.77
N GLY A 107 2.89 12.29 -11.66
CA GLY A 107 1.54 12.83 -11.68
C GLY A 107 1.06 13.40 -10.37
N ARG A 108 -0.17 13.08 -9.95
CA ARG A 108 -0.82 13.61 -8.75
C ARG A 108 -1.43 12.49 -7.92
N ILE A 109 -1.19 12.54 -6.61
CA ILE A 109 -1.66 11.54 -5.64
C ILE A 109 -2.26 12.21 -4.39
N GLY A 110 -3.02 11.47 -3.61
CA GLY A 110 -3.44 11.91 -2.28
C GLY A 110 -2.29 11.87 -1.28
N ASN A 111 -1.60 10.74 -1.22
CA ASN A 111 -0.39 10.54 -0.42
C ASN A 111 0.47 9.39 -0.97
N VAL A 112 1.74 9.36 -0.56
CA VAL A 112 2.68 8.32 -0.99
C VAL A 112 2.34 6.98 -0.38
N ILE A 113 2.03 6.97 0.91
CA ILE A 113 1.68 5.74 1.63
C ILE A 113 0.61 6.01 2.69
N SER A 114 -0.30 5.06 2.85
CA SER A 114 -1.30 5.06 3.91
C SER A 114 -1.40 3.67 4.52
N MET A 115 -0.84 3.48 5.70
CA MET A 115 -1.04 2.28 6.52
C MET A 115 -1.92 2.63 7.71
N ARG A 116 -3.01 1.89 7.90
CA ARG A 116 -3.94 2.13 9.01
C ARG A 116 -4.70 0.87 9.42
N PRO A 117 -5.19 0.81 10.67
CA PRO A 117 -6.13 -0.21 11.12
C PRO A 117 -7.37 -0.25 10.22
N TRP A 118 -7.87 -1.47 10.00
CA TRP A 118 -9.07 -1.70 9.21
C TRP A 118 -10.04 -2.58 9.97
N THR A 119 -11.18 -2.03 10.35
CA THR A 119 -12.15 -2.67 11.25
C THR A 119 -13.46 -3.07 10.56
N GLN A 120 -13.58 -2.81 9.26
CA GLN A 120 -14.75 -3.21 8.51
C GLN A 120 -14.91 -4.75 8.54
N PHE A 121 -16.07 -5.22 8.94
CA PHE A 121 -16.36 -6.66 9.09
C PHE A 121 -15.41 -7.39 10.05
N PHE A 122 -14.98 -6.69 11.12
CA PHE A 122 -14.13 -7.28 12.16
C PHE A 122 -14.85 -8.43 12.88
N ASN A 123 -14.18 -9.58 12.96
CA ASN A 123 -14.68 -10.73 13.70
C ASN A 123 -13.53 -11.65 14.10
N LEU A 124 -13.34 -11.88 15.40
CA LEU A 124 -12.37 -12.84 15.94
C LEU A 124 -12.92 -14.28 16.00
N GLU A 125 -14.17 -14.49 15.59
CA GLU A 125 -14.80 -15.83 15.53
C GLU A 125 -14.76 -16.59 16.86
N GLY A 126 -14.62 -15.86 17.97
CA GLY A 126 -14.56 -16.43 19.32
C GLY A 126 -13.29 -17.24 19.64
N THR A 127 -12.25 -17.16 18.80
CA THR A 127 -11.01 -17.97 18.96
C THR A 127 -10.09 -17.51 20.08
N GLY A 128 -10.23 -16.27 20.56
CA GLY A 128 -9.26 -15.65 21.47
C GLY A 128 -7.90 -15.33 20.83
N GLU A 129 -7.73 -15.57 19.53
CA GLU A 129 -6.53 -15.18 18.76
C GLU A 129 -6.34 -13.66 18.77
N ALA A 130 -5.09 -13.23 18.76
CA ALA A 130 -4.72 -11.81 18.64
C ALA A 130 -3.81 -11.64 17.41
N PRO A 131 -4.38 -11.63 16.21
CA PRO A 131 -3.60 -11.49 14.98
C PRO A 131 -2.81 -10.18 14.94
N PHE A 132 -1.75 -10.18 14.16
CA PHE A 132 -0.92 -9.00 13.88
C PHE A 132 -0.47 -8.99 12.42
N GLY A 133 -0.06 -7.83 11.95
CA GLY A 133 0.47 -7.64 10.62
C GLY A 133 2.00 -7.53 10.60
N ILE A 134 2.61 -8.01 9.53
CA ILE A 134 4.03 -7.79 9.21
C ILE A 134 4.10 -7.04 7.88
N VAL A 135 4.78 -5.91 7.89
CA VAL A 135 5.05 -5.10 6.70
C VAL A 135 6.55 -4.90 6.61
N ARG A 136 7.18 -5.42 5.55
CA ARG A 136 8.63 -5.37 5.43
C ARG A 136 9.15 -5.34 3.99
N ASN A 137 10.40 -4.88 3.83
CA ASN A 137 11.07 -4.82 2.52
C ASN A 137 10.23 -4.07 1.49
N ILE A 138 9.83 -2.84 1.81
CA ILE A 138 9.12 -1.95 0.90
C ILE A 138 10.08 -0.88 0.40
N THR A 139 10.18 -0.73 -0.91
CA THR A 139 10.93 0.36 -1.53
C THR A 139 10.01 1.19 -2.42
N ILE A 140 9.93 2.49 -2.16
CA ILE A 140 9.25 3.45 -3.02
C ILE A 140 10.29 4.45 -3.52
N SER A 141 10.57 4.44 -4.81
CA SER A 141 11.70 5.18 -5.38
C SER A 141 11.37 5.89 -6.69
N ASN A 142 12.16 6.92 -6.99
CA ASN A 142 12.03 7.71 -8.23
C ASN A 142 10.58 8.18 -8.45
N VAL A 143 10.05 8.89 -7.46
CA VAL A 143 8.67 9.41 -7.46
C VAL A 143 8.71 10.92 -7.59
N ASN A 144 8.08 11.46 -8.64
CA ASN A 144 7.95 12.88 -8.88
C ASN A 144 6.46 13.25 -9.01
N VAL A 145 5.88 13.76 -7.94
CA VAL A 145 4.43 13.93 -7.82
C VAL A 145 4.02 15.20 -7.07
N GLU A 146 2.83 15.68 -7.38
CA GLU A 146 2.05 16.52 -6.47
C GLU A 146 1.25 15.63 -5.53
N ALA A 147 1.24 15.95 -4.23
CA ALA A 147 0.49 15.18 -3.23
C ALA A 147 -0.28 16.10 -2.28
N ASN A 148 -1.40 15.63 -1.74
CA ASN A 148 -2.11 16.37 -0.69
C ASN A 148 -1.29 16.37 0.62
N ASN A 149 -0.64 15.24 0.92
CA ASN A 149 0.29 15.08 2.04
C ASN A 149 1.28 13.95 1.75
N PHE A 150 2.35 13.85 2.56
CA PHE A 150 3.28 12.73 2.42
C PHE A 150 2.62 11.40 2.75
N GLY A 151 1.79 11.37 3.78
CA GLY A 151 1.14 10.15 4.28
C GLY A 151 1.75 9.63 5.57
N GLY A 152 1.54 8.36 5.82
CA GLY A 152 2.07 7.76 7.04
C GLY A 152 1.76 6.29 7.20
N MET A 153 2.39 5.72 8.22
CA MET A 153 2.25 4.31 8.61
C MET A 153 1.83 4.22 10.07
N ASN A 154 0.56 3.96 10.31
CA ASN A 154 -0.05 3.81 11.64
C ASN A 154 -0.91 2.55 11.62
N GLY A 155 -0.29 1.40 11.87
CA GLY A 155 -0.97 0.11 11.95
C GLY A 155 -1.61 -0.15 13.30
N ASN A 156 -1.94 -1.41 13.56
CA ASN A 156 -2.40 -1.87 14.86
C ASN A 156 -1.24 -1.90 15.87
N PRO A 157 -1.51 -1.91 17.18
CA PRO A 157 -0.46 -1.85 18.20
C PRO A 157 0.59 -2.95 18.11
N ASN A 158 0.22 -4.14 17.62
CA ASN A 158 1.11 -5.30 17.50
C ASN A 158 1.70 -5.48 16.10
N ASP A 159 1.38 -4.61 15.14
CA ASP A 159 1.92 -4.71 13.80
C ASP A 159 3.43 -4.42 13.80
N ILE A 160 4.16 -5.17 13.01
CA ILE A 160 5.61 -5.08 12.86
C ILE A 160 5.92 -4.45 11.51
N VAL A 161 6.67 -3.36 11.53
CA VAL A 161 7.13 -2.69 10.30
C VAL A 161 8.65 -2.63 10.31
N SER A 162 9.29 -3.09 9.23
CA SER A 162 10.74 -3.02 9.06
C SER A 162 11.13 -2.80 7.60
N ASP A 163 12.31 -2.27 7.40
CA ASP A 163 12.95 -2.17 6.08
C ASP A 163 12.06 -1.47 5.02
N VAL A 164 11.54 -0.31 5.37
CA VAL A 164 10.79 0.55 4.47
C VAL A 164 11.69 1.71 4.03
N VAL A 165 11.89 1.85 2.72
CA VAL A 165 12.79 2.85 2.14
C VAL A 165 12.02 3.74 1.17
N PHE A 166 12.08 5.04 1.42
CA PHE A 166 11.67 6.09 0.49
C PHE A 166 12.93 6.71 -0.12
N LYS A 167 13.07 6.63 -1.45
CA LYS A 167 14.32 6.99 -2.09
C LYS A 167 14.13 7.80 -3.37
N ASP A 168 15.02 8.76 -3.61
CA ASP A 168 15.05 9.56 -4.85
C ASP A 168 13.66 10.14 -5.20
N MET A 169 13.08 10.90 -4.28
CA MET A 169 11.73 11.42 -4.43
C MET A 169 11.71 12.94 -4.48
N ASN A 170 10.83 13.48 -5.31
CA ASN A 170 10.49 14.89 -5.35
C ASN A 170 8.96 15.04 -5.20
N ILE A 171 8.54 15.52 -4.02
CA ILE A 171 7.13 15.62 -3.67
C ILE A 171 6.78 17.08 -3.41
N THR A 172 5.78 17.57 -4.12
CA THR A 172 5.19 18.90 -3.89
C THR A 172 3.90 18.74 -3.09
N THR A 173 3.84 19.27 -1.86
CA THR A 173 2.69 19.06 -0.97
C THR A 173 2.44 20.22 -0.01
N LYS A 174 1.23 20.28 0.54
CA LYS A 174 0.85 21.23 1.60
C LYS A 174 1.07 20.67 3.02
N ASP A 175 1.20 19.38 3.19
CA ASP A 175 1.48 18.71 4.46
C ASP A 175 2.66 17.74 4.28
N PRO A 176 3.90 18.21 4.50
CA PRO A 176 5.10 17.44 4.23
C PRO A 176 5.40 16.38 5.30
N ALA A 177 4.69 16.41 6.43
CA ALA A 177 5.01 15.55 7.56
C ALA A 177 4.67 14.08 7.27
N PHE A 178 5.66 13.21 7.43
CA PHE A 178 5.41 11.77 7.53
C PHE A 178 4.85 11.45 8.93
N LYS A 179 3.75 10.68 8.98
CA LYS A 179 3.06 10.34 10.23
C LYS A 179 3.25 8.86 10.54
N GLY A 180 3.92 8.54 11.62
CA GLY A 180 4.14 7.16 12.07
C GLY A 180 5.33 7.03 13.02
N ASN A 181 5.33 5.95 13.80
CA ASN A 181 6.31 5.74 14.88
C ASN A 181 7.13 4.46 14.71
N TYR A 182 7.16 3.88 13.52
CA TYR A 182 7.89 2.64 13.29
C TYR A 182 9.39 2.88 13.13
N LYS A 183 10.17 2.00 13.73
CA LYS A 183 11.62 1.93 13.50
C LYS A 183 11.90 1.23 12.16
N GLY A 184 13.02 1.54 11.53
CA GLY A 184 13.40 0.89 10.27
C GLY A 184 12.81 1.54 9.02
N ILE A 185 12.26 2.74 9.12
CA ILE A 185 11.87 3.57 7.98
C ILE A 185 13.04 4.48 7.63
N LYS A 186 13.45 4.48 6.37
CA LYS A 186 14.56 5.28 5.85
C LYS A 186 14.10 6.23 4.75
N PHE A 187 14.68 7.42 4.74
CA PHE A 187 14.49 8.43 3.71
C PHE A 187 15.86 8.75 3.09
N GLU A 188 16.03 8.47 1.82
CA GLU A 188 17.27 8.64 1.08
C GLU A 188 17.02 9.57 -0.12
N ASN A 189 17.66 10.72 -0.16
CA ASN A 189 17.48 11.71 -1.24
C ASN A 189 16.00 12.04 -1.52
N VAL A 190 15.27 12.39 -0.45
CA VAL A 190 13.84 12.75 -0.53
C VAL A 190 13.69 14.25 -0.34
N THR A 191 13.21 14.92 -1.38
CA THR A 191 12.90 16.35 -1.35
C THR A 191 11.39 16.52 -1.23
N VAL A 192 10.96 17.28 -0.23
CA VAL A 192 9.53 17.63 -0.03
C VAL A 192 9.39 19.15 -0.09
N ASN A 193 8.80 19.61 -1.18
CA ASN A 193 8.54 21.03 -1.41
C ASN A 193 7.19 21.42 -0.81
N ASN A 194 7.21 22.29 0.21
CA ASN A 194 5.98 22.79 0.80
C ASN A 194 5.44 23.95 -0.04
N VAL A 195 4.28 23.76 -0.64
CA VAL A 195 3.55 24.87 -1.27
C VAL A 195 2.77 25.58 -0.19
N SER A 196 3.36 26.64 0.37
CA SER A 196 2.63 27.56 1.22
C SER A 196 1.42 28.11 0.43
N LYS A 197 0.25 28.14 1.07
CA LYS A 197 -0.91 28.84 0.51
C LYS A 197 -0.47 30.27 0.22
N GLU A 198 -0.40 30.65 -1.04
CA GLU A 198 -0.51 32.06 -1.37
C GLU A 198 -1.82 32.56 -0.77
N LYS A 199 -1.71 33.61 0.04
CA LYS A 199 -2.85 34.26 0.70
C LYS A 199 -3.70 35.03 -0.29
#